data_84ce5d09dfbcd43062d408a67815522b
#
_entry.id   84ce5d09dfbcd43062d408a67815522b
#
_cell.length_a   1.000
_cell.length_b   1.000
_cell.length_c   1.000
_cell.angle_alpha   90.00
_cell.angle_beta   90.00
_cell.angle_gamma   90.00
#
_symmetry.space_group_name_H-M   'P 1'
#
loop_
_entity.id
_entity.type
_entity.pdbx_description
1 polymer ?
#
loop_
_entity_poly.entity_id
_entity_poly.type
_entity_poly.pdbx_seq_one_letter_code
_entity_poly.pdbx_strand_id
1 'polypeptide(L)'
;NKASKEQQEISANAQELQAITSRNKKWAKDQDQRPGAGNKGSKYTSNKTHYSPTDPDARISVKPGKARKLNYMSQLSVDTGHHVITDITAYHADKKDNQYLQDISNRLQKRLWKSGFVWENLVADTGYSSGENYAFLESKGITSFIPPHGTYKGGPDHFMYVKDSDHY
;
A
#
# COMPACT_ATOMS: atom_id res chain seq x y z
N ASN A 1 17.21 6.19 -30.13
CA ASN A 1 16.26 5.17 -29.66
C ASN A 1 15.71 5.39 -28.24
N LYS A 2 16.42 6.10 -27.33
CA LYS A 2 15.92 6.45 -26.00
C LYS A 2 14.90 7.59 -26.07
N ALA A 3 15.18 8.62 -26.86
CA ALA A 3 14.27 9.75 -27.09
C ALA A 3 12.92 9.33 -27.73
N SER A 4 12.92 8.30 -28.59
CA SER A 4 11.68 7.83 -29.21
C SER A 4 10.78 7.04 -28.24
N LYS A 5 11.36 6.36 -27.24
CA LYS A 5 10.58 5.69 -26.19
C LYS A 5 9.93 6.71 -25.23
N GLU A 6 10.69 7.73 -24.81
CA GLU A 6 10.15 8.81 -23.97
C GLU A 6 9.03 9.60 -24.69
N GLN A 7 9.17 9.86 -26.00
CA GLN A 7 8.11 10.49 -26.78
C GLN A 7 6.86 9.61 -26.90
N GLN A 8 7.00 8.29 -27.03
CA GLN A 8 5.86 7.36 -27.05
C GLN A 8 5.16 7.28 -25.70
N GLU A 9 5.90 7.29 -24.59
CA GLU A 9 5.32 7.33 -23.23
C GLU A 9 4.57 8.64 -22.97
N ILE A 10 5.12 9.79 -23.37
CA ILE A 10 4.47 11.09 -23.26
C ILE A 10 3.19 11.15 -24.10
N SER A 11 3.23 10.61 -25.32
CA SER A 11 2.08 10.54 -26.21
C SER A 11 0.98 9.63 -25.69
N ALA A 12 1.33 8.45 -25.14
CA ALA A 12 0.39 7.53 -24.51
C ALA A 12 -0.27 8.17 -23.27
N ASN A 13 0.50 8.86 -22.44
CA ASN A 13 0.00 9.57 -21.29
C ASN A 13 -0.95 10.71 -21.64
N ALA A 14 -0.69 11.45 -22.73
CA ALA A 14 -1.57 12.50 -23.22
C ALA A 14 -2.91 11.96 -23.72
N GLN A 15 -2.92 10.83 -24.41
CA GLN A 15 -4.15 10.16 -24.86
C GLN A 15 -4.96 9.62 -23.68
N GLU A 16 -4.30 9.01 -22.71
CA GLU A 16 -4.94 8.53 -21.48
C GLU A 16 -5.56 9.69 -20.68
N LEU A 17 -4.84 10.82 -20.56
CA LEU A 17 -5.34 12.03 -19.91
C LEU A 17 -6.60 12.59 -20.63
N GLN A 18 -6.62 12.62 -21.95
CA GLN A 18 -7.79 13.05 -22.72
C GLN A 18 -8.98 12.09 -22.49
N ALA A 19 -8.74 10.78 -22.48
CA ALA A 19 -9.77 9.79 -22.23
C ALA A 19 -10.35 9.91 -20.82
N ILE A 20 -9.51 10.13 -19.80
CA ILE A 20 -9.92 10.37 -18.41
C ILE A 20 -10.71 11.67 -18.30
N THR A 21 -10.25 12.76 -18.91
CA THR A 21 -10.94 14.06 -18.90
C THR A 21 -12.32 13.97 -19.55
N SER A 22 -12.44 13.27 -20.67
CA SER A 22 -13.71 13.06 -21.37
C SER A 22 -14.68 12.23 -20.52
N ARG A 23 -14.21 11.16 -19.89
CA ARG A 23 -14.99 10.35 -18.95
C ARG A 23 -15.46 11.15 -17.74
N ASN A 24 -14.60 12.00 -17.18
CA ASN A 24 -14.93 12.83 -16.02
C ASN A 24 -16.00 13.87 -16.37
N LYS A 25 -15.91 14.50 -17.53
CA LYS A 25 -16.95 15.44 -18.02
C LYS A 25 -18.29 14.75 -18.20
N LYS A 26 -18.30 13.58 -18.84
CA LYS A 26 -19.52 12.77 -19.03
C LYS A 26 -20.10 12.35 -17.67
N TRP A 27 -19.25 11.84 -16.77
CA TRP A 27 -19.67 11.40 -15.45
C TRP A 27 -20.23 12.55 -14.61
N ALA A 28 -19.60 13.75 -14.60
CA ALA A 28 -20.09 14.92 -13.89
C ALA A 28 -21.49 15.31 -14.40
N LYS A 29 -21.68 15.36 -15.73
CA LYS A 29 -22.97 15.64 -16.36
C LYS A 29 -24.04 14.62 -15.97
N ASP A 30 -23.69 13.33 -15.94
CA ASP A 30 -24.63 12.26 -15.55
C ASP A 30 -24.99 12.33 -14.06
N GLN A 31 -24.06 12.80 -13.19
CA GLN A 31 -24.31 12.95 -11.75
C GLN A 31 -25.17 14.16 -11.43
N ASP A 32 -24.98 15.28 -12.13
CA ASP A 32 -25.78 16.51 -11.94
C ASP A 32 -27.25 16.30 -12.27
N GLN A 33 -27.56 15.29 -13.09
CA GLN A 33 -28.93 14.94 -13.48
C GLN A 33 -29.64 13.96 -12.53
N ARG A 34 -28.97 13.44 -11.50
CA ARG A 34 -29.54 12.44 -10.58
C ARG A 34 -30.13 13.10 -9.34
N PRO A 35 -31.35 12.68 -8.90
CA PRO A 35 -31.89 13.10 -7.61
C PRO A 35 -30.95 12.80 -6.47
N GLY A 36 -30.62 13.77 -5.62
CA GLY A 36 -29.72 13.65 -4.48
C GLY A 36 -28.22 13.63 -4.85
N ALA A 37 -27.83 14.21 -6.00
CA ALA A 37 -26.46 14.26 -6.50
C ALA A 37 -25.46 14.92 -5.55
N GLY A 38 -25.88 15.90 -4.73
CA GLY A 38 -24.99 16.71 -3.89
C GLY A 38 -24.16 15.93 -2.83
N ASN A 39 -24.58 14.70 -2.46
CA ASN A 39 -23.94 13.96 -1.37
C ASN A 39 -23.08 12.75 -1.82
N LYS A 40 -22.92 12.53 -3.11
CA LYS A 40 -22.31 11.27 -3.63
C LYS A 40 -20.93 11.42 -4.25
N GLY A 41 -20.40 12.62 -4.40
CA GLY A 41 -19.16 12.90 -5.14
C GLY A 41 -17.92 12.11 -4.68
N SER A 42 -17.68 12.02 -3.39
CA SER A 42 -16.48 11.35 -2.87
C SER A 42 -16.50 9.83 -3.00
N LYS A 43 -17.68 9.21 -3.05
CA LYS A 43 -17.82 7.74 -3.12
C LYS A 43 -17.38 7.17 -4.48
N TYR A 44 -17.43 7.96 -5.52
CA TYR A 44 -17.11 7.54 -6.88
C TYR A 44 -15.74 7.99 -7.38
N THR A 45 -14.99 8.73 -6.56
CA THR A 45 -13.62 9.12 -6.86
C THR A 45 -12.71 7.89 -6.86
N SER A 46 -12.09 7.60 -8.00
CA SER A 46 -11.21 6.44 -8.17
C SER A 46 -10.07 6.77 -9.16
N ASN A 47 -9.00 5.99 -9.15
CA ASN A 47 -7.88 6.13 -10.10
C ASN A 47 -8.28 5.93 -11.57
N LYS A 48 -9.44 5.30 -11.82
CA LYS A 48 -10.00 5.15 -13.18
C LYS A 48 -10.72 6.40 -13.68
N THR A 49 -11.11 7.29 -12.78
CA THR A 49 -11.94 8.46 -13.09
C THR A 49 -11.28 9.79 -12.78
N HIS A 50 -10.24 9.79 -11.94
CA HIS A 50 -9.55 11.01 -11.48
C HIS A 50 -8.05 10.89 -11.68
N TYR A 51 -7.46 12.00 -12.07
CA TYR A 51 -6.06 12.14 -12.39
C TYR A 51 -5.61 13.57 -12.07
N SER A 52 -4.39 13.74 -11.57
CA SER A 52 -3.81 15.07 -11.38
C SER A 52 -2.96 15.43 -12.60
N PRO A 53 -3.28 16.50 -13.35
CA PRO A 53 -2.45 16.93 -14.46
C PRO A 53 -1.06 17.42 -14.05
N THR A 54 -0.96 17.95 -12.83
CA THR A 54 0.29 18.50 -12.28
C THR A 54 1.14 17.46 -11.57
N ASP A 55 0.53 16.31 -11.18
CA ASP A 55 1.20 15.22 -10.51
C ASP A 55 0.60 13.87 -10.96
N PRO A 56 1.03 13.35 -12.11
CA PRO A 56 0.47 12.15 -12.72
C PRO A 56 0.64 10.87 -11.90
N ASP A 57 1.61 10.85 -10.98
CA ASP A 57 1.93 9.69 -10.15
C ASP A 57 1.09 9.62 -8.88
N ALA A 58 0.43 10.70 -8.48
CA ALA A 58 -0.48 10.69 -7.35
C ALA A 58 -1.65 9.72 -7.58
N ARG A 59 -1.96 8.90 -6.58
CA ARG A 59 -3.05 7.91 -6.63
C ARG A 59 -4.04 8.14 -5.52
N ILE A 60 -5.28 7.76 -5.78
CA ILE A 60 -6.34 7.81 -4.78
C ILE A 60 -6.23 6.62 -3.86
N SER A 61 -5.96 6.90 -2.59
CA SER A 61 -6.06 5.89 -1.53
C SER A 61 -7.52 5.69 -1.11
N VAL A 62 -7.88 4.44 -0.82
CA VAL A 62 -9.19 4.07 -0.30
C VAL A 62 -9.02 3.46 1.09
N LYS A 63 -9.26 4.28 2.12
CA LYS A 63 -9.27 3.81 3.52
C LYS A 63 -10.66 4.08 4.12
N PRO A 64 -11.23 3.12 4.88
CA PRO A 64 -12.51 3.34 5.56
C PRO A 64 -12.48 4.61 6.43
N GLY A 65 -13.54 5.41 6.39
CA GLY A 65 -13.67 6.63 7.19
C GLY A 65 -12.81 7.82 6.74
N LYS A 66 -12.01 7.68 5.67
CA LYS A 66 -11.20 8.79 5.13
C LYS A 66 -11.70 9.24 3.76
N ALA A 67 -11.58 10.55 3.49
CA ALA A 67 -11.88 11.11 2.18
C ALA A 67 -10.92 10.54 1.12
N ARG A 68 -11.47 10.22 -0.05
CA ARG A 68 -10.69 9.79 -1.21
C ARG A 68 -9.98 10.99 -1.84
N LYS A 69 -8.66 11.02 -1.77
CA LYS A 69 -7.82 12.10 -2.31
C LYS A 69 -6.64 11.50 -3.06
N LEU A 70 -6.17 12.23 -4.07
CA LEU A 70 -4.89 11.95 -4.73
C LEU A 70 -3.76 12.24 -3.73
N ASN A 71 -2.93 11.24 -3.47
CA ASN A 71 -1.84 11.31 -2.51
C ASN A 71 -0.81 10.21 -2.75
N TYR A 72 0.20 10.19 -1.89
CA TYR A 72 1.19 9.11 -1.78
C TYR A 72 1.03 8.40 -0.44
N MET A 73 1.52 7.17 -0.39
CA MET A 73 1.68 6.41 0.84
C MET A 73 3.12 6.56 1.31
N SER A 74 3.32 7.08 2.50
CA SER A 74 4.64 7.15 3.12
C SER A 74 4.87 5.91 3.98
N GLN A 75 6.01 5.25 3.77
CA GLN A 75 6.49 4.15 4.60
C GLN A 75 7.70 4.63 5.38
N LEU A 76 7.68 4.40 6.68
CA LEU A 76 8.69 4.84 7.63
C LEU A 76 9.22 3.64 8.40
N SER A 77 10.54 3.47 8.42
CA SER A 77 11.21 2.51 9.30
C SER A 77 11.94 3.26 10.41
N VAL A 78 11.79 2.78 11.63
CA VAL A 78 12.37 3.40 12.84
C VAL A 78 13.08 2.31 13.64
N ASP A 79 14.28 2.62 14.12
CA ASP A 79 14.95 1.80 15.13
C ASP A 79 14.22 1.88 16.47
N THR A 80 13.92 0.73 17.07
CA THR A 80 13.18 0.66 18.33
C THR A 80 14.02 1.02 19.56
N GLY A 81 15.35 0.94 19.44
CA GLY A 81 16.24 1.23 20.56
C GLY A 81 16.44 2.72 20.81
N HIS A 82 16.65 3.49 19.73
CA HIS A 82 16.97 4.92 19.82
C HIS A 82 15.98 5.81 19.08
N HIS A 83 14.92 5.23 18.49
CA HIS A 83 13.90 5.93 17.71
C HIS A 83 14.45 6.73 16.51
N VAL A 84 15.55 6.24 15.93
CA VAL A 84 16.16 6.84 14.74
C VAL A 84 15.39 6.39 13.49
N ILE A 85 15.07 7.33 12.61
CA ILE A 85 14.47 7.01 11.31
C ILE A 85 15.56 6.36 10.45
N THR A 86 15.38 5.09 10.16
CA THR A 86 16.32 4.28 9.38
C THR A 86 15.97 4.25 7.90
N ASP A 87 14.72 4.42 7.53
CA ASP A 87 14.26 4.55 6.15
C ASP A 87 12.97 5.35 6.03
N ILE A 88 12.84 6.10 4.95
CA ILE A 88 11.59 6.74 4.56
C ILE A 88 11.44 6.68 3.04
N THR A 89 10.27 6.26 2.56
CA THR A 89 9.97 6.22 1.14
C THR A 89 8.50 6.50 0.88
N ALA A 90 8.24 7.23 -0.19
CA ALA A 90 6.91 7.44 -0.73
C ALA A 90 6.61 6.42 -1.82
N TYR A 91 5.40 5.87 -1.78
CA TYR A 91 4.87 4.93 -2.76
C TYR A 91 3.51 5.40 -3.28
N HIS A 92 3.04 4.78 -4.35
CA HIS A 92 1.68 5.01 -4.84
C HIS A 92 0.65 4.60 -3.79
N ALA A 93 -0.33 5.48 -3.54
CA ALA A 93 -1.29 5.31 -2.45
C ALA A 93 -2.43 4.30 -2.72
N ASP A 94 -2.49 3.73 -3.92
CA ASP A 94 -3.51 2.76 -4.33
C ASP A 94 -3.22 1.32 -3.96
N LYS A 95 -2.03 1.04 -3.43
CA LYS A 95 -1.62 -0.27 -2.95
C LYS A 95 -1.76 -0.39 -1.44
N LYS A 96 -1.67 -1.62 -0.94
CA LYS A 96 -1.70 -1.93 0.50
C LYS A 96 -0.30 -1.95 1.09
N ASP A 97 -0.19 -1.72 2.38
CA ASP A 97 1.08 -1.68 3.12
C ASP A 97 1.88 -3.00 2.97
N ASN A 98 1.21 -4.15 2.99
CA ASN A 98 1.86 -5.46 2.84
C ASN A 98 2.59 -5.66 1.50
N GLN A 99 2.23 -4.92 0.46
CA GLN A 99 2.88 -5.03 -0.84
C GLN A 99 4.25 -4.34 -0.90
N TYR A 100 4.58 -3.54 0.11
CA TYR A 100 5.83 -2.78 0.16
C TYR A 100 6.85 -3.32 1.17
N LEU A 101 6.43 -4.22 2.08
CA LEU A 101 7.30 -4.73 3.14
C LEU A 101 8.61 -5.31 2.62
N GLN A 102 8.55 -6.12 1.58
CA GLN A 102 9.73 -6.78 1.02
C GLN A 102 10.71 -5.79 0.41
N ASP A 103 10.21 -4.78 -0.31
CA ASP A 103 11.04 -3.72 -0.88
C ASP A 103 11.72 -2.89 0.20
N ILE A 104 10.97 -2.45 1.20
CA ILE A 104 11.47 -1.70 2.35
C ILE A 104 12.56 -2.50 3.08
N SER A 105 12.27 -3.76 3.37
CA SER A 105 13.19 -4.65 4.09
C SER A 105 14.50 -4.87 3.33
N ASN A 106 14.42 -5.16 2.03
CA ASN A 106 15.60 -5.36 1.18
C ASN A 106 16.43 -4.07 1.07
N ARG A 107 15.79 -2.92 0.94
CA ARG A 107 16.47 -1.63 0.83
C ARG A 107 17.15 -1.26 2.16
N LEU A 108 16.45 -1.46 3.28
CA LEU A 108 16.99 -1.23 4.61
C LEU A 108 18.17 -2.16 4.88
N GLN A 109 18.03 -3.46 4.61
CA GLN A 109 19.10 -4.43 4.77
C GLN A 109 20.35 -4.05 3.95
N LYS A 110 20.16 -3.67 2.68
CA LYS A 110 21.27 -3.23 1.82
C LYS A 110 21.98 -1.98 2.35
N ARG A 111 21.25 -1.05 2.94
CA ARG A 111 21.80 0.18 3.52
C ARG A 111 22.59 -0.12 4.78
N LEU A 112 21.99 -0.84 5.72
CA LEU A 112 22.60 -1.16 7.02
C LEU A 112 23.83 -2.06 6.85
N TRP A 113 23.76 -3.03 5.96
CA TRP A 113 24.88 -3.91 5.63
C TRP A 113 26.14 -3.16 5.22
N LYS A 114 26.00 -2.10 4.42
CA LYS A 114 27.13 -1.24 4.03
C LYS A 114 27.83 -0.56 5.22
N SER A 115 27.11 -0.40 6.32
CA SER A 115 27.60 0.21 7.58
C SER A 115 27.94 -0.83 8.64
N GLY A 116 27.93 -2.13 8.31
CA GLY A 116 28.23 -3.22 9.23
C GLY A 116 27.11 -3.56 10.21
N PHE A 117 25.90 -3.06 9.98
CA PHE A 117 24.74 -3.34 10.83
C PHE A 117 23.86 -4.45 10.24
N VAL A 118 23.35 -5.30 11.13
CA VAL A 118 22.35 -6.34 10.84
C VAL A 118 21.17 -6.12 11.77
N TRP A 119 19.98 -6.40 11.29
CA TRP A 119 18.75 -6.38 12.08
C TRP A 119 18.08 -7.75 12.04
N GLU A 120 17.54 -8.18 13.17
CA GLU A 120 17.02 -9.53 13.39
C GLU A 120 15.51 -9.53 13.66
N ASN A 121 14.96 -8.40 14.09
CA ASN A 121 13.59 -8.29 14.52
C ASN A 121 12.84 -7.22 13.70
N LEU A 122 11.61 -7.52 13.30
CA LEU A 122 10.72 -6.59 12.63
C LEU A 122 9.38 -6.52 13.37
N VAL A 123 9.01 -5.31 13.76
CA VAL A 123 7.69 -5.01 14.34
C VAL A 123 6.92 -4.15 13.34
N ALA A 124 5.72 -4.56 12.99
CA ALA A 124 4.85 -3.78 12.12
C ALA A 124 3.37 -4.02 12.46
N ASP A 125 2.49 -3.16 11.94
CA ASP A 125 1.05 -3.31 12.17
C ASP A 125 0.43 -4.43 11.30
N THR A 126 -0.81 -4.76 11.58
CA THR A 126 -1.59 -5.76 10.84
C THR A 126 -1.69 -5.47 9.33
N GLY A 127 -1.54 -4.21 8.89
CA GLY A 127 -1.56 -3.82 7.48
C GLY A 127 -0.46 -4.49 6.64
N TYR A 128 0.63 -4.91 7.29
CA TYR A 128 1.75 -5.63 6.64
C TYR A 128 1.60 -7.16 6.64
N SER A 129 0.56 -7.68 7.29
CA SER A 129 0.34 -9.12 7.40
C SER A 129 0.00 -9.75 6.05
N SER A 130 0.77 -10.73 5.63
CA SER A 130 0.46 -11.67 4.53
C SER A 130 1.35 -12.92 4.64
N GLY A 131 0.87 -14.06 4.14
CA GLY A 131 1.66 -15.29 4.11
C GLY A 131 2.99 -15.13 3.37
N GLU A 132 2.99 -14.36 2.28
CA GLU A 132 4.20 -14.06 1.50
C GLU A 132 5.22 -13.26 2.32
N ASN A 133 4.77 -12.30 3.13
CA ASN A 133 5.66 -11.50 3.96
C ASN A 133 6.25 -12.30 5.12
N TYR A 134 5.47 -13.16 5.76
CA TYR A 134 5.99 -14.05 6.79
C TYR A 134 7.05 -14.99 6.23
N ALA A 135 6.76 -15.68 5.10
CA ALA A 135 7.71 -16.56 4.44
C ALA A 135 8.98 -15.83 4.00
N PHE A 136 8.84 -14.60 3.49
CA PHE A 136 9.99 -13.76 3.12
C PHE A 136 10.87 -13.43 4.33
N LEU A 137 10.29 -12.98 5.44
CA LEU A 137 11.04 -12.63 6.64
C LEU A 137 11.73 -13.85 7.26
N GLU A 138 11.03 -14.99 7.32
CA GLU A 138 11.58 -16.26 7.77
C GLU A 138 12.77 -16.71 6.90
N SER A 139 12.65 -16.61 5.56
CA SER A 139 13.74 -16.93 4.63
C SER A 139 14.99 -16.05 4.82
N LYS A 140 14.83 -14.88 5.42
CA LYS A 140 15.91 -13.95 5.77
C LYS A 140 16.44 -14.12 7.20
N GLY A 141 15.88 -15.04 7.97
CA GLY A 141 16.20 -15.21 9.38
C GLY A 141 15.73 -14.05 10.28
N ILE A 142 14.71 -13.30 9.84
CA ILE A 142 14.16 -12.15 10.55
C ILE A 142 12.94 -12.59 11.34
N THR A 143 12.97 -12.39 12.66
CA THR A 143 11.81 -12.63 13.53
C THR A 143 10.78 -11.52 13.33
N SER A 144 9.57 -11.89 12.90
CA SER A 144 8.49 -10.94 12.64
C SER A 144 7.50 -10.85 13.79
N PHE A 145 7.22 -9.63 14.22
CA PHE A 145 6.16 -9.29 15.18
C PHE A 145 5.08 -8.49 14.47
N ILE A 146 4.34 -9.16 13.59
CA ILE A 146 3.24 -8.58 12.81
C ILE A 146 1.96 -9.32 13.21
N PRO A 147 0.96 -8.64 13.80
CA PRO A 147 -0.31 -9.30 14.12
C PRO A 147 -1.01 -9.78 12.85
N PRO A 148 -1.55 -11.01 12.82
CA PRO A 148 -2.29 -11.51 11.68
C PRO A 148 -3.59 -10.73 11.46
N HIS A 149 -4.09 -10.72 10.22
CA HIS A 149 -5.40 -10.18 9.92
C HIS A 149 -6.50 -11.04 10.56
N GLY A 150 -7.45 -10.35 11.19
CA GLY A 150 -8.64 -10.97 11.78
C GLY A 150 -8.43 -11.44 13.21
N THR A 151 -9.54 -11.65 13.89
CA THR A 151 -9.57 -12.36 15.17
C THR A 151 -9.58 -13.84 14.84
N TYR A 152 -8.63 -14.61 15.38
CA TYR A 152 -8.73 -16.06 15.40
C TYR A 152 -10.04 -16.42 16.14
N LYS A 153 -11.02 -16.76 15.37
CA LYS A 153 -12.25 -17.35 15.90
C LYS A 153 -11.97 -18.85 16.01
N GLY A 154 -11.47 -19.31 17.12
CA GLY A 154 -11.21 -20.70 17.45
C GLY A 154 -11.28 -21.73 16.32
N GLY A 155 -10.48 -22.77 16.35
CA GLY A 155 -10.62 -23.90 15.40
C GLY A 155 -12.04 -24.50 15.45
N PRO A 156 -12.36 -25.47 14.62
CA PRO A 156 -13.62 -26.22 14.69
C PRO A 156 -13.90 -26.58 16.14
N ASP A 157 -15.16 -26.44 16.56
CA ASP A 157 -15.65 -26.60 17.95
C ASP A 157 -15.21 -27.90 18.68
N HIS A 158 -14.54 -28.80 17.98
CA HIS A 158 -14.04 -30.09 18.46
C HIS A 158 -12.54 -30.13 18.79
N PHE A 159 -11.80 -29.02 18.56
CA PHE A 159 -10.38 -28.94 18.86
C PHE A 159 -10.16 -28.11 20.11
N MET A 160 -9.74 -28.77 21.19
CA MET A 160 -9.30 -28.10 22.41
C MET A 160 -7.78 -28.15 22.49
N TYR A 161 -7.17 -26.98 22.64
CA TYR A 161 -5.74 -26.89 22.90
C TYR A 161 -5.39 -27.45 24.27
N VAL A 162 -4.58 -28.49 24.29
CA VAL A 162 -4.07 -29.11 25.53
C VAL A 162 -2.70 -28.53 25.82
N LYS A 163 -2.68 -27.56 26.74
CA LYS A 163 -1.48 -26.78 27.08
C LYS A 163 -0.30 -27.63 27.56
N ASP A 164 -0.57 -28.71 28.31
CA ASP A 164 0.46 -29.55 28.93
C ASP A 164 1.22 -30.43 27.91
N SER A 165 0.63 -30.64 26.75
CA SER A 165 1.21 -31.46 25.69
C SER A 165 1.40 -30.72 24.36
N ASP A 166 1.10 -29.42 24.36
CA ASP A 166 1.25 -28.51 23.22
C ASP A 166 0.66 -29.06 21.89
N HIS A 167 -0.56 -29.60 21.98
CA HIS A 167 -1.31 -30.07 20.81
C HIS A 167 -2.81 -29.80 20.92
N TYR A 168 -3.51 -29.90 19.77
CA TYR A 168 -4.95 -29.77 19.63
C TYR A 168 -5.64 -31.12 19.59
#